data_b51339757ee9212ba70fffbbeb2acb00
#
_entry.id   b51339757ee9212ba70fffbbeb2acb00
#
_cell.length_a   1.000
_cell.length_b   1.000
_cell.length_c   1.000
_cell.angle_alpha   90.00
_cell.angle_beta   90.00
_cell.angle_gamma   90.00
#
_symmetry.space_group_name_H-M   'P 1'
#
loop_
_entity.id
_entity.type
_entity.pdbx_description
1 polymer ?
#
loop_
_entity_poly.entity_id
_entity_poly.type
_entity_poly.pdbx_seq_one_letter_code
_entity_poly.pdbx_strand_id
1 'polypeptide(L)'
;RVKAYLLYTRYPLLYPARPSWAMVRRVMDVRNRIVANEYGIQLRNSPQYTAERLKDIHPDTLNERGLDNTLWKRFLCPSIDAVAQRIRSLSSLEQSYFYTLYNFITKELYTSKSGDVDYEGRAGASALWLSTLDEKREAGEILYDLQIMENRASQAHKAYILLSIPQYDEMFLPNFRTGDVVVLYERNNDLDNATNKMVFKGNIEQITDTELRIRLRATQRNASVFSPDSRYAVEHDTMDTTFR
;
A
#
# COMPACT_ATOMS: atom_id res chain seq x y z
N ARG A 1 -18.22 7.76 -2.89
CA ARG A 1 -17.55 6.70 -2.09
C ARG A 1 -16.05 6.70 -2.29
N VAL A 2 -15.55 6.73 -3.54
CA VAL A 2 -14.11 6.86 -3.85
C VAL A 2 -13.52 8.16 -3.29
N LYS A 3 -14.26 9.27 -3.35
CA LYS A 3 -13.85 10.56 -2.78
C LYS A 3 -13.71 10.50 -1.25
N ALA A 4 -14.59 9.79 -0.55
CA ALA A 4 -14.48 9.56 0.89
C ALA A 4 -13.26 8.69 1.22
N TYR A 5 -12.95 7.69 0.41
CA TYR A 5 -11.76 6.87 0.55
C TYR A 5 -10.46 7.67 0.38
N LEU A 6 -10.36 8.47 -0.69
CA LEU A 6 -9.19 9.33 -0.94
C LEU A 6 -9.02 10.36 0.17
N LEU A 7 -10.10 10.93 0.71
CA LEU A 7 -10.05 11.83 1.84
C LEU A 7 -9.61 11.12 3.12
N TYR A 8 -10.08 9.91 3.37
CA TYR A 8 -9.69 9.12 4.54
C TYR A 8 -8.22 8.69 4.49
N THR A 9 -7.71 8.25 3.34
CA THR A 9 -6.32 7.81 3.21
C THR A 9 -5.33 8.97 3.13
N ARG A 10 -5.73 10.09 2.56
CA ARG A 10 -4.87 11.27 2.37
C ARG A 10 -4.95 12.27 3.52
N TYR A 11 -6.08 12.31 4.23
CA TYR A 11 -6.34 13.24 5.33
C TYR A 11 -6.99 12.53 6.52
N PRO A 12 -6.31 11.58 7.16
CA PRO A 12 -6.84 10.91 8.36
C PRO A 12 -7.14 11.89 9.49
N LEU A 13 -6.60 13.11 9.41
CA LEU A 13 -6.75 14.19 10.37
C LEU A 13 -8.10 14.93 10.30
N LEU A 14 -8.85 14.79 9.22
CA LEU A 14 -10.15 15.46 9.06
C LEU A 14 -11.32 14.68 9.70
N TYR A 15 -11.06 13.48 10.19
CA TYR A 15 -12.06 12.66 10.85
C TYR A 15 -11.72 12.50 12.34
N PRO A 16 -12.21 13.39 13.21
CA PRO A 16 -11.95 13.33 14.64
C PRO A 16 -12.63 12.16 15.36
N ALA A 17 -13.62 11.54 14.72
CA ALA A 17 -14.28 10.35 15.25
C ALA A 17 -13.61 9.08 14.73
N ARG A 18 -13.42 8.09 15.61
CA ARG A 18 -13.05 6.73 15.20
C ARG A 18 -14.02 6.28 14.11
N PRO A 19 -13.59 6.04 12.87
CA PRO A 19 -14.48 5.53 11.86
C PRO A 19 -15.09 4.23 12.38
N SER A 20 -16.40 4.04 12.22
CA SER A 20 -17.02 2.79 12.60
C SER A 20 -16.33 1.66 11.84
N TRP A 21 -16.12 0.53 12.49
CA TRP A 21 -15.49 -0.64 11.88
C TRP A 21 -16.13 -1.06 10.54
N ALA A 22 -17.46 -0.94 10.45
CA ALA A 22 -18.20 -1.16 9.21
C ALA A 22 -17.78 -0.21 8.08
N MET A 23 -17.42 1.04 8.40
CA MET A 23 -16.94 2.02 7.43
C MET A 23 -15.54 1.68 6.95
N VAL A 24 -14.63 1.30 7.84
CA VAL A 24 -13.26 0.86 7.50
C VAL A 24 -13.32 -0.36 6.60
N ARG A 25 -14.10 -1.38 6.96
CA ARG A 25 -14.28 -2.59 6.14
C ARG A 25 -14.81 -2.27 4.74
N ARG A 26 -15.83 -1.41 4.62
CA ARG A 26 -16.35 -0.98 3.31
C ARG A 26 -15.32 -0.25 2.46
N VAL A 27 -14.49 0.58 3.08
CA VAL A 27 -13.40 1.29 2.39
C VAL A 27 -12.36 0.29 1.88
N MET A 28 -12.00 -0.70 2.70
CA MET A 28 -11.07 -1.76 2.31
C MET A 28 -11.64 -2.64 1.19
N ASP A 29 -12.90 -3.03 1.27
CA ASP A 29 -13.58 -3.80 0.21
C ASP A 29 -13.60 -3.05 -1.12
N VAL A 30 -13.90 -1.75 -1.10
CA VAL A 30 -13.89 -0.90 -2.31
C VAL A 30 -12.47 -0.80 -2.87
N ARG A 31 -11.46 -0.59 -2.02
CA ARG A 31 -10.05 -0.57 -2.42
C ARG A 31 -9.66 -1.88 -3.09
N ASN A 32 -9.94 -3.00 -2.44
CA ASN A 32 -9.57 -4.32 -2.95
C ASN A 32 -10.22 -4.62 -4.31
N ARG A 33 -11.48 -4.22 -4.49
CA ARG A 33 -12.18 -4.36 -5.79
C ARG A 33 -11.59 -3.47 -6.87
N ILE A 34 -11.26 -2.22 -6.55
CA ILE A 34 -10.60 -1.30 -7.50
C ILE A 34 -9.26 -1.88 -7.90
N VAL A 35 -8.43 -2.28 -6.94
CA VAL A 35 -7.12 -2.88 -7.19
C VAL A 35 -7.25 -4.15 -8.02
N ALA A 36 -8.15 -5.07 -7.65
CA ALA A 36 -8.37 -6.30 -8.40
C ALA A 36 -8.84 -6.05 -9.84
N ASN A 37 -9.74 -5.08 -10.05
CA ASN A 37 -10.20 -4.72 -11.39
C ASN A 37 -9.10 -4.06 -12.23
N GLU A 38 -8.38 -3.11 -11.67
CA GLU A 38 -7.29 -2.42 -12.36
C GLU A 38 -6.18 -3.41 -12.77
N TYR A 39 -5.71 -4.22 -11.83
CA TYR A 39 -4.64 -5.18 -12.10
C TYR A 39 -5.10 -6.38 -12.91
N GLY A 40 -6.30 -6.88 -12.70
CA GLY A 40 -6.87 -7.98 -13.49
C GLY A 40 -7.03 -7.63 -14.98
N ILE A 41 -7.31 -6.37 -15.31
CA ILE A 41 -7.33 -5.88 -16.69
C ILE A 41 -5.90 -5.79 -17.24
N GLN A 42 -4.97 -5.28 -16.48
CA GLN A 42 -3.59 -5.03 -16.93
C GLN A 42 -2.79 -6.32 -17.17
N LEU A 43 -3.07 -7.40 -16.44
CA LEU A 43 -2.43 -8.71 -16.67
C LEU A 43 -2.71 -9.29 -18.06
N ARG A 44 -3.85 -8.97 -18.64
CA ARG A 44 -4.26 -9.46 -19.96
C ARG A 44 -3.71 -8.60 -21.10
N ASN A 45 -3.11 -7.44 -20.77
CA ASN A 45 -2.61 -6.53 -21.79
C ASN A 45 -1.31 -7.07 -22.39
N SER A 46 -1.25 -7.02 -23.74
CA SER A 46 -0.03 -7.21 -24.50
C SER A 46 0.54 -5.82 -24.91
N PRO A 47 1.82 -5.76 -25.32
CA PRO A 47 2.37 -4.52 -25.90
C PRO A 47 1.53 -3.98 -27.07
N GLN A 48 1.00 -4.87 -27.92
CA GLN A 48 0.14 -4.53 -29.03
C GLN A 48 -1.19 -3.90 -28.59
N TYR A 49 -1.84 -4.51 -27.60
CA TYR A 49 -3.08 -3.99 -27.02
C TYR A 49 -2.86 -2.61 -26.38
N THR A 50 -1.75 -2.44 -25.68
CA THR A 50 -1.39 -1.13 -25.10
C THR A 50 -1.12 -0.10 -26.19
N ALA A 51 -0.43 -0.47 -27.27
CA ALA A 51 -0.18 0.40 -28.41
C ALA A 51 -1.48 0.87 -29.06
N GLU A 52 -2.43 -0.02 -29.31
CA GLU A 52 -3.74 0.33 -29.86
C GLU A 52 -4.51 1.32 -28.96
N ARG A 53 -4.52 1.08 -27.67
CA ARG A 53 -5.20 1.96 -26.71
C ARG A 53 -4.55 3.33 -26.58
N LEU A 54 -3.23 3.43 -26.66
CA LEU A 54 -2.50 4.69 -26.52
C LEU A 54 -2.39 5.47 -27.81
N LYS A 55 -2.63 4.83 -28.96
CA LYS A 55 -2.58 5.47 -30.28
C LYS A 55 -3.53 6.66 -30.39
N ASP A 56 -4.73 6.51 -29.87
CA ASP A 56 -5.81 7.51 -29.96
C ASP A 56 -6.14 8.14 -28.59
N ILE A 57 -5.16 8.15 -27.69
CA ILE A 57 -5.35 8.77 -26.38
C ILE A 57 -5.57 10.28 -26.54
N HIS A 58 -6.73 10.75 -26.05
CA HIS A 58 -7.12 12.14 -26.05
C HIS A 58 -8.00 12.42 -24.82
N PRO A 59 -8.04 13.64 -24.27
CA PRO A 59 -8.92 13.96 -23.16
C PRO A 59 -10.38 13.58 -23.40
N ASP A 60 -10.90 13.82 -24.61
CA ASP A 60 -12.30 13.50 -24.93
C ASP A 60 -12.57 11.99 -24.96
N THR A 61 -11.62 11.18 -25.46
CA THR A 61 -11.78 9.71 -25.47
C THR A 61 -11.70 9.10 -24.08
N LEU A 62 -11.04 9.76 -23.14
CA LEU A 62 -10.95 9.32 -21.74
C LEU A 62 -12.05 9.91 -20.86
N ASN A 63 -12.84 10.83 -21.37
CA ASN A 63 -13.94 11.49 -20.66
C ASN A 63 -15.29 10.82 -20.90
N GLU A 64 -15.37 9.51 -20.82
CA GLU A 64 -16.62 8.75 -21.04
C GLU A 64 -17.80 9.22 -20.16
N ARG A 65 -17.51 9.86 -19.03
CA ARG A 65 -18.52 10.36 -18.09
C ARG A 65 -18.89 11.81 -18.27
N GLY A 66 -18.36 12.49 -19.28
CA GLY A 66 -18.63 13.90 -19.56
C GLY A 66 -18.27 14.84 -18.40
N LEU A 67 -17.12 14.60 -17.73
CA LEU A 67 -16.66 15.44 -16.64
C LEU A 67 -16.35 16.85 -17.18
N ASP A 68 -16.94 17.87 -16.56
CA ASP A 68 -16.78 19.28 -16.95
C ASP A 68 -16.40 20.19 -15.77
N ASN A 69 -15.80 19.61 -14.73
CA ASN A 69 -15.42 20.32 -13.53
C ASN A 69 -14.00 20.92 -13.65
N THR A 70 -13.65 21.80 -12.71
CA THR A 70 -12.34 22.45 -12.64
C THR A 70 -11.18 21.45 -12.56
N LEU A 71 -11.36 20.31 -11.87
CA LEU A 71 -10.34 19.27 -11.79
C LEU A 71 -10.03 18.69 -13.17
N TRP A 72 -11.08 18.40 -13.96
CA TRP A 72 -10.92 17.89 -15.33
C TRP A 72 -10.20 18.91 -16.20
N LYS A 73 -10.77 20.12 -16.32
CA LYS A 73 -10.26 21.16 -17.24
C LYS A 73 -8.86 21.65 -16.90
N ARG A 74 -8.58 21.87 -15.60
CA ARG A 74 -7.35 22.52 -15.17
C ARG A 74 -6.19 21.56 -14.94
N PHE A 75 -6.45 20.32 -14.58
CA PHE A 75 -5.40 19.37 -14.19
C PHE A 75 -5.36 18.12 -15.06
N LEU A 76 -6.49 17.45 -15.29
CA LEU A 76 -6.48 16.17 -16.00
C LEU A 76 -6.32 16.34 -17.52
N CYS A 77 -7.10 17.21 -18.16
CA CYS A 77 -6.96 17.49 -19.60
C CYS A 77 -5.53 17.85 -20.02
N PRO A 78 -4.89 18.88 -19.41
CA PRO A 78 -3.53 19.25 -19.80
C PRO A 78 -2.51 18.13 -19.56
N SER A 79 -2.69 17.34 -18.49
CA SER A 79 -1.81 16.21 -18.21
C SER A 79 -1.95 15.09 -19.25
N ILE A 80 -3.17 14.77 -19.66
CA ILE A 80 -3.45 13.76 -20.70
C ILE A 80 -2.89 14.24 -22.04
N ASP A 81 -3.11 15.50 -22.42
CA ASP A 81 -2.58 16.07 -23.64
C ASP A 81 -1.04 16.03 -23.69
N ALA A 82 -0.39 16.39 -22.59
CA ALA A 82 1.06 16.36 -22.51
C ALA A 82 1.61 14.94 -22.72
N VAL A 83 1.00 13.92 -22.10
CA VAL A 83 1.38 12.51 -22.30
C VAL A 83 1.12 12.07 -23.74
N ALA A 84 -0.06 12.38 -24.28
CA ALA A 84 -0.43 12.02 -25.65
C ALA A 84 0.52 12.62 -26.69
N GLN A 85 0.87 13.90 -26.55
CA GLN A 85 1.84 14.58 -27.42
C GLN A 85 3.22 13.94 -27.32
N ARG A 86 3.67 13.60 -26.11
CA ARG A 86 4.96 12.94 -25.91
C ARG A 86 4.99 11.58 -26.62
N ILE A 87 3.98 10.74 -26.43
CA ILE A 87 3.90 9.43 -27.08
C ILE A 87 3.89 9.56 -28.61
N ARG A 88 3.13 10.51 -29.16
CA ARG A 88 3.08 10.75 -30.62
C ARG A 88 4.39 11.29 -31.20
N SER A 89 5.21 11.97 -30.40
CA SER A 89 6.51 12.48 -30.83
C SER A 89 7.61 11.42 -30.88
N LEU A 90 7.38 10.23 -30.35
CA LEU A 90 8.35 9.13 -30.36
C LEU A 90 8.40 8.46 -31.73
N SER A 91 9.60 8.03 -32.15
CA SER A 91 9.76 7.15 -33.32
C SER A 91 9.07 5.79 -33.07
N SER A 92 8.83 5.04 -34.13
CA SER A 92 8.20 3.71 -34.03
C SER A 92 8.99 2.74 -33.15
N LEU A 93 10.31 2.83 -33.16
CA LEU A 93 11.19 2.01 -32.31
C LEU A 93 11.05 2.41 -30.84
N GLU A 94 11.07 3.70 -30.54
CA GLU A 94 10.89 4.21 -29.18
C GLU A 94 9.50 3.89 -28.63
N GLN A 95 8.46 3.98 -29.43
CA GLN A 95 7.10 3.57 -29.06
C GLN A 95 7.05 2.08 -28.72
N SER A 96 7.64 1.22 -29.57
CA SER A 96 7.68 -0.23 -29.34
C SER A 96 8.41 -0.56 -28.05
N TYR A 97 9.55 0.09 -27.78
CA TYR A 97 10.29 -0.06 -26.54
C TYR A 97 9.48 0.39 -25.33
N PHE A 98 8.86 1.58 -25.43
CA PHE A 98 8.02 2.12 -24.35
C PHE A 98 6.85 1.18 -24.00
N TYR A 99 6.12 0.68 -24.99
CA TYR A 99 4.98 -0.20 -24.74
C TYR A 99 5.42 -1.54 -24.12
N THR A 100 6.54 -2.08 -24.58
CA THR A 100 7.09 -3.33 -24.04
C THR A 100 7.49 -3.14 -22.57
N LEU A 101 8.22 -2.08 -22.27
CA LEU A 101 8.66 -1.77 -20.92
C LEU A 101 7.49 -1.44 -19.99
N TYR A 102 6.51 -0.68 -20.48
CA TYR A 102 5.29 -0.37 -19.72
C TYR A 102 4.52 -1.63 -19.33
N ASN A 103 4.34 -2.56 -20.27
CA ASN A 103 3.68 -3.85 -19.98
C ASN A 103 4.50 -4.70 -19.01
N PHE A 104 5.81 -4.75 -19.18
CA PHE A 104 6.71 -5.45 -18.24
C PHE A 104 6.57 -4.88 -16.81
N ILE A 105 6.75 -3.58 -16.65
CA ILE A 105 6.63 -2.91 -15.34
C ILE A 105 5.25 -3.14 -14.73
N THR A 106 4.18 -3.07 -15.52
CA THR A 106 2.82 -3.29 -15.03
C THR A 106 2.61 -4.71 -14.54
N LYS A 107 3.14 -5.70 -15.25
CA LYS A 107 3.09 -7.12 -14.82
C LYS A 107 3.89 -7.35 -13.55
N GLU A 108 5.11 -6.84 -13.47
CA GLU A 108 5.94 -6.91 -12.28
C GLU A 108 5.26 -6.28 -11.06
N LEU A 109 4.67 -5.09 -11.23
CA LEU A 109 3.92 -4.42 -10.18
C LEU A 109 2.73 -5.25 -9.71
N TYR A 110 2.03 -5.89 -10.64
CA TYR A 110 0.94 -6.80 -10.31
C TYR A 110 1.44 -8.02 -9.54
N THR A 111 2.45 -8.72 -10.06
CA THR A 111 3.00 -9.93 -9.43
C THR A 111 3.55 -9.61 -8.03
N SER A 112 4.24 -8.49 -7.86
CA SER A 112 4.73 -8.06 -6.54
C SER A 112 3.60 -7.81 -5.53
N LYS A 113 2.39 -7.49 -5.99
CA LYS A 113 1.22 -7.23 -5.13
C LYS A 113 0.33 -8.44 -4.92
N SER A 114 0.13 -9.25 -5.94
CA SER A 114 -0.75 -10.41 -5.89
C SER A 114 -0.04 -11.71 -5.49
N GLY A 115 1.28 -11.73 -5.57
CA GLY A 115 2.08 -12.96 -5.52
C GLY A 115 2.03 -13.72 -6.83
N ASP A 116 2.98 -14.63 -7.01
CA ASP A 116 2.97 -15.54 -8.15
C ASP A 116 1.94 -16.65 -7.90
N VAL A 117 1.04 -16.85 -8.85
CA VAL A 117 -0.04 -17.85 -8.74
C VAL A 117 0.51 -19.27 -8.78
N ASP A 118 1.69 -19.44 -9.39
CA ASP A 118 2.35 -20.74 -9.59
C ASP A 118 3.36 -21.08 -8.48
N TYR A 119 3.56 -20.20 -7.50
CA TYR A 119 4.48 -20.39 -6.38
C TYR A 119 3.72 -20.80 -5.12
N GLU A 120 4.12 -21.92 -4.48
CA GLU A 120 3.50 -22.40 -3.24
C GLU A 120 3.68 -21.44 -2.05
N GLY A 121 4.53 -20.41 -2.18
CA GLY A 121 4.76 -19.37 -1.18
C GLY A 121 4.20 -18.02 -1.62
N ARG A 122 3.34 -17.42 -0.81
CA ARG A 122 2.87 -16.06 -1.01
C ARG A 122 3.97 -15.07 -0.69
N ALA A 123 4.33 -14.20 -1.63
CA ALA A 123 5.39 -13.21 -1.47
C ALA A 123 4.86 -11.78 -1.65
N GLY A 124 5.61 -10.78 -1.14
CA GLY A 124 5.29 -9.37 -1.30
C GLY A 124 4.01 -8.92 -0.61
N ALA A 125 3.28 -7.99 -1.23
CA ALA A 125 2.06 -7.44 -0.64
C ALA A 125 0.92 -8.47 -0.50
N SER A 126 0.94 -9.56 -1.26
CA SER A 126 -0.03 -10.63 -1.13
C SER A 126 0.13 -11.40 0.17
N ALA A 127 1.36 -11.61 0.64
CA ALA A 127 1.64 -12.23 1.93
C ALA A 127 1.02 -11.41 3.07
N LEU A 128 1.20 -10.09 3.06
CA LEU A 128 0.59 -9.19 4.03
C LEU A 128 -0.94 -9.34 4.12
N TRP A 129 -1.60 -9.61 2.99
CA TRP A 129 -3.07 -9.60 2.92
C TRP A 129 -3.71 -10.97 3.05
N LEU A 130 -3.03 -12.01 2.61
CA LEU A 130 -3.62 -13.33 2.39
C LEU A 130 -2.99 -14.45 3.21
N SER A 131 -1.74 -14.31 3.65
CA SER A 131 -1.06 -15.34 4.43
C SER A 131 -1.62 -15.43 5.85
N THR A 132 -1.68 -16.64 6.36
CA THR A 132 -2.03 -16.92 7.75
C THR A 132 -0.94 -16.46 8.71
N LEU A 133 -1.26 -16.38 10.01
CA LEU A 133 -0.26 -16.04 11.02
C LEU A 133 0.90 -17.05 11.01
N ASP A 134 0.59 -18.34 10.90
CA ASP A 134 1.61 -19.39 10.95
C ASP A 134 2.55 -19.31 9.74
N GLU A 135 2.00 -19.11 8.53
CA GLU A 135 2.81 -18.88 7.32
C GLU A 135 3.75 -17.66 7.47
N LYS A 136 3.27 -16.57 8.08
CA LYS A 136 4.07 -15.37 8.33
C LYS A 136 5.16 -15.59 9.39
N ARG A 137 4.85 -16.38 10.40
CA ARG A 137 5.82 -16.77 11.45
C ARG A 137 6.92 -17.64 10.87
N GLU A 138 6.57 -18.66 10.10
CA GLU A 138 7.54 -19.55 9.44
C GLU A 138 8.45 -18.77 8.48
N ALA A 139 7.89 -17.78 7.77
CA ALA A 139 8.66 -16.92 6.87
C ALA A 139 9.48 -15.83 7.59
N GLY A 140 9.29 -15.62 8.90
CA GLY A 140 9.94 -14.54 9.66
C GLY A 140 9.46 -13.14 9.27
N GLU A 141 8.28 -13.01 8.67
CA GLU A 141 7.76 -11.75 8.11
C GLU A 141 6.79 -10.99 9.02
N ILE A 142 6.64 -11.41 10.25
CA ILE A 142 5.81 -10.74 11.23
C ILE A 142 6.51 -10.68 12.60
N LEU A 143 6.46 -9.50 13.23
CA LEU A 143 6.65 -9.34 14.67
C LEU A 143 5.27 -9.17 15.30
N TYR A 144 4.96 -9.90 16.36
CA TYR A 144 3.62 -9.95 16.96
C TYR A 144 3.69 -9.85 18.50
N ASP A 145 2.55 -9.64 19.13
CA ASP A 145 2.43 -9.45 20.57
C ASP A 145 3.28 -8.29 21.12
N LEU A 146 3.58 -7.32 20.28
CA LEU A 146 4.33 -6.13 20.66
C LEU A 146 3.51 -5.22 21.58
N GLN A 147 4.17 -4.58 22.55
CA GLN A 147 3.52 -3.62 23.45
C GLN A 147 4.15 -2.23 23.31
N ILE A 148 3.34 -1.19 23.43
CA ILE A 148 3.83 0.18 23.34
C ILE A 148 4.55 0.56 24.61
N MET A 149 5.82 0.94 24.49
CA MET A 149 6.65 1.53 25.55
C MET A 149 6.59 3.05 25.51
N GLU A 150 6.63 3.64 24.32
CA GLU A 150 6.56 5.08 24.16
C GLU A 150 5.74 5.45 22.91
N ASN A 151 4.81 6.37 23.09
CA ASN A 151 3.95 6.88 22.02
C ASN A 151 4.26 8.35 21.75
N ARG A 152 4.96 8.63 20.65
CA ARG A 152 5.25 9.97 20.11
C ARG A 152 4.60 10.19 18.74
N ALA A 153 3.50 9.49 18.47
CA ALA A 153 2.79 9.54 17.18
C ALA A 153 2.28 10.94 16.81
N SER A 154 2.03 11.79 17.80
CA SER A 154 1.54 13.17 17.59
C SER A 154 2.64 14.20 17.38
N GLN A 155 3.92 13.85 17.53
CA GLN A 155 5.01 14.80 17.33
C GLN A 155 5.13 15.23 15.87
N ALA A 156 5.09 16.54 15.64
CA ALA A 156 5.39 17.10 14.34
C ALA A 156 6.87 16.79 13.97
N HIS A 157 7.14 16.39 12.76
CA HIS A 157 8.45 16.11 12.18
C HIS A 157 9.19 14.82 12.62
N LYS A 158 8.87 14.23 13.77
CA LYS A 158 9.52 13.00 14.25
C LYS A 158 8.52 12.07 14.96
N ALA A 159 7.37 11.82 14.34
CA ALA A 159 6.40 10.89 14.88
C ALA A 159 6.97 9.47 14.92
N TYR A 160 7.02 8.86 16.11
CA TYR A 160 7.46 7.47 16.26
C TYR A 160 6.68 6.73 17.34
N ILE A 161 6.75 5.42 17.27
CA ILE A 161 6.30 4.50 18.30
C ILE A 161 7.48 3.62 18.68
N LEU A 162 7.73 3.49 19.99
CA LEU A 162 8.66 2.52 20.56
C LEU A 162 7.85 1.36 21.11
N LEU A 163 8.21 0.16 20.70
CA LEU A 163 7.53 -1.09 21.06
C LEU A 163 8.53 -2.02 21.74
N SER A 164 8.06 -2.78 22.75
CA SER A 164 8.80 -3.92 23.26
C SER A 164 8.54 -5.14 22.40
N ILE A 165 9.59 -5.91 22.13
CA ILE A 165 9.52 -7.21 21.47
C ILE A 165 9.48 -8.27 22.57
N PRO A 166 8.45 -9.16 22.61
CA PRO A 166 8.42 -10.26 23.56
C PRO A 166 9.52 -11.28 23.24
N GLN A 167 9.88 -12.10 24.19
CA GLN A 167 10.75 -13.23 23.94
C GLN A 167 9.98 -14.28 23.14
N TYR A 168 10.39 -14.51 21.93
CA TYR A 168 9.84 -15.55 21.06
C TYR A 168 10.54 -16.89 21.28
N ASP A 169 9.96 -17.94 20.72
CA ASP A 169 10.58 -19.26 20.68
C ASP A 169 11.92 -19.23 19.91
N GLU A 170 12.91 -20.02 20.33
CA GLU A 170 14.25 -20.05 19.71
C GLU A 170 14.22 -20.40 18.22
N MET A 171 13.17 -21.06 17.76
CA MET A 171 12.98 -21.40 16.35
C MET A 171 12.42 -20.26 15.50
N PHE A 172 11.93 -19.19 16.11
CA PHE A 172 11.41 -18.05 15.39
C PHE A 172 12.51 -17.03 15.08
N LEU A 173 12.81 -16.86 13.80
CA LEU A 173 13.82 -15.94 13.29
C LEU A 173 13.19 -14.82 12.48
N PRO A 174 12.82 -13.70 13.08
CA PRO A 174 12.24 -12.57 12.37
C PRO A 174 13.28 -11.93 11.45
N ASN A 175 12.86 -11.64 10.21
CA ASN A 175 13.72 -11.04 9.18
C ASN A 175 13.48 -9.54 9.05
N PHE A 176 13.70 -8.77 10.12
CA PHE A 176 13.53 -7.32 10.13
C PHE A 176 14.85 -6.60 10.35
N ARG A 177 15.03 -5.47 9.66
CA ARG A 177 16.25 -4.65 9.71
C ARG A 177 15.92 -3.17 9.80
N THR A 178 16.84 -2.39 10.33
CA THR A 178 16.79 -0.94 10.28
C THR A 178 16.69 -0.45 8.83
N GLY A 179 15.71 0.42 8.57
CA GLY A 179 15.40 0.93 7.24
C GLY A 179 14.20 0.26 6.57
N ASP A 180 13.79 -0.92 7.02
CA ASP A 180 12.65 -1.63 6.43
C ASP A 180 11.37 -0.81 6.49
N VAL A 181 10.60 -0.92 5.42
CA VAL A 181 9.27 -0.33 5.33
C VAL A 181 8.26 -1.32 5.89
N VAL A 182 7.50 -0.85 6.86
CA VAL A 182 6.60 -1.70 7.62
C VAL A 182 5.21 -1.12 7.78
N VAL A 183 4.26 -2.00 8.06
CA VAL A 183 2.94 -1.67 8.56
C VAL A 183 2.82 -2.10 10.02
N LEU A 184 2.30 -1.22 10.85
CA LEU A 184 1.97 -1.44 12.25
C LEU A 184 0.46 -1.46 12.41
N TYR A 185 -0.10 -2.43 13.11
CA TYR A 185 -1.53 -2.53 13.41
C TYR A 185 -1.80 -3.20 14.75
N GLU A 186 -2.96 -2.91 15.32
CA GLU A 186 -3.43 -3.52 16.57
C GLU A 186 -3.79 -4.99 16.34
N ARG A 187 -3.25 -5.90 17.17
CA ARG A 187 -3.48 -7.33 17.12
C ARG A 187 -3.67 -7.90 18.52
N ASN A 188 -4.93 -8.02 18.95
CA ASN A 188 -5.29 -8.52 20.28
C ASN A 188 -5.70 -9.99 20.26
N ASN A 189 -5.94 -10.58 19.10
CA ASN A 189 -6.31 -11.98 18.91
C ASN A 189 -5.84 -12.49 17.54
N ASP A 190 -5.93 -13.80 17.31
CA ASP A 190 -5.42 -14.46 16.10
C ASP A 190 -6.21 -14.15 14.83
N LEU A 191 -7.43 -13.63 14.94
CA LEU A 191 -8.23 -13.20 13.80
C LEU A 191 -7.86 -11.78 13.33
N ASP A 192 -7.12 -11.03 14.15
CA ASP A 192 -6.68 -9.68 13.82
C ASP A 192 -5.50 -9.72 12.85
N ASN A 193 -5.62 -8.97 11.76
CA ASN A 193 -4.60 -8.89 10.70
C ASN A 193 -4.64 -7.53 9.99
N ALA A 194 -3.69 -7.29 9.10
CA ALA A 194 -3.57 -6.04 8.37
C ALA A 194 -4.78 -5.70 7.48
N THR A 195 -5.63 -6.70 7.14
CA THR A 195 -6.81 -6.48 6.29
C THR A 195 -8.04 -6.04 7.08
N ASN A 196 -8.09 -6.34 8.38
CA ASN A 196 -9.25 -6.07 9.23
C ASN A 196 -8.98 -5.04 10.33
N LYS A 197 -7.76 -4.53 10.46
CA LYS A 197 -7.36 -3.49 11.41
C LYS A 197 -6.91 -2.20 10.72
N MET A 198 -6.84 -1.12 11.47
CA MET A 198 -6.24 0.12 10.99
C MET A 198 -4.72 -0.07 10.91
N VAL A 199 -4.15 0.15 9.73
CA VAL A 199 -2.71 0.02 9.50
C VAL A 199 -2.04 1.39 9.48
N PHE A 200 -0.88 1.46 10.11
CA PHE A 200 -0.01 2.63 10.14
C PHE A 200 1.30 2.28 9.44
N LYS A 201 1.64 3.05 8.41
CA LYS A 201 2.88 2.86 7.66
C LYS A 201 4.03 3.58 8.33
N GLY A 202 5.17 2.92 8.38
CA GLY A 202 6.39 3.46 8.94
C GLY A 202 7.65 2.83 8.37
N ASN A 203 8.78 3.28 8.91
CA ASN A 203 10.07 2.67 8.66
C ASN A 203 10.70 2.31 10.01
N ILE A 204 11.39 1.17 10.07
CA ILE A 204 12.17 0.79 11.24
C ILE A 204 13.35 1.75 11.39
N GLU A 205 13.36 2.53 12.45
CA GLU A 205 14.48 3.43 12.80
C GLU A 205 15.57 2.69 13.57
N GLN A 206 15.14 1.78 14.46
CA GLN A 206 16.01 0.95 15.28
C GLN A 206 15.31 -0.34 15.64
N ILE A 207 16.02 -1.43 15.64
CA ILE A 207 15.57 -2.74 16.11
C ILE A 207 16.69 -3.39 16.92
N THR A 208 16.33 -3.95 18.05
CA THR A 208 17.16 -4.80 18.92
C THR A 208 16.38 -6.07 19.25
N ASP A 209 16.97 -6.96 20.04
CA ASP A 209 16.27 -8.18 20.47
C ASP A 209 15.03 -7.91 21.34
N THR A 210 14.96 -6.75 21.98
CA THR A 210 13.91 -6.41 22.96
C THR A 210 13.08 -5.19 22.57
N GLU A 211 13.53 -4.37 21.64
CA GLU A 211 12.90 -3.09 21.31
C GLU A 211 12.83 -2.84 19.81
N LEU A 212 11.74 -2.25 19.39
CA LEU A 212 11.48 -1.84 18.00
C LEU A 212 11.01 -0.39 17.98
N ARG A 213 11.77 0.50 17.33
CA ARG A 213 11.37 1.87 17.08
C ARG A 213 10.94 2.03 15.63
N ILE A 214 9.68 2.46 15.45
CA ILE A 214 9.10 2.71 14.13
C ILE A 214 8.84 4.20 13.97
N ARG A 215 9.45 4.81 12.96
CA ARG A 215 9.14 6.15 12.52
C ARG A 215 7.88 6.11 11.65
N LEU A 216 6.83 6.79 12.07
CA LEU A 216 5.59 6.85 11.31
C LEU A 216 5.72 7.78 10.10
N ARG A 217 5.18 7.38 8.96
CA ARG A 217 5.13 8.22 7.75
C ARG A 217 4.19 9.40 7.88
N ALA A 218 3.16 9.28 8.71
CA ALA A 218 2.19 10.34 8.96
C ALA A 218 2.04 10.55 10.47
N THR A 219 2.13 11.81 10.89
CA THR A 219 1.84 12.23 12.27
C THR A 219 0.39 11.90 12.61
N GLN A 220 0.17 11.28 13.75
CA GLN A 220 -1.16 10.95 14.27
C GLN A 220 -1.54 11.98 15.34
N ARG A 221 -2.41 12.94 15.01
CA ARG A 221 -2.86 13.96 15.99
C ARG A 221 -3.60 13.35 17.17
N ASN A 222 -4.35 12.28 16.93
CA ASN A 222 -5.00 11.53 17.99
C ASN A 222 -4.08 10.39 18.45
N ALA A 223 -3.29 10.63 19.48
CA ALA A 223 -2.40 9.63 20.06
C ALA A 223 -3.15 8.41 20.64
N SER A 224 -4.45 8.54 20.94
CA SER A 224 -5.26 7.44 21.50
C SER A 224 -5.54 6.32 20.48
N VAL A 225 -5.17 6.48 19.20
CA VAL A 225 -5.21 5.39 18.22
C VAL A 225 -4.22 4.27 18.55
N PHE A 226 -3.23 4.59 19.39
CA PHE A 226 -2.26 3.63 19.92
C PHE A 226 -2.52 3.44 21.42
N SER A 227 -3.29 2.42 21.78
CA SER A 227 -3.58 2.09 23.16
C SER A 227 -2.41 1.32 23.80
N PRO A 228 -1.93 1.70 24.99
CA PRO A 228 -0.90 0.94 25.69
C PRO A 228 -1.40 -0.42 26.17
N ASP A 229 -2.71 -0.60 26.30
CA ASP A 229 -3.33 -1.85 26.75
C ASP A 229 -3.51 -2.87 25.61
N SER A 230 -3.30 -2.44 24.37
CA SER A 230 -3.42 -3.29 23.18
C SER A 230 -2.09 -3.91 22.82
N ARG A 231 -2.15 -5.06 22.15
CA ARG A 231 -1.00 -5.67 21.48
C ARG A 231 -0.97 -5.27 20.02
N TYR A 232 0.22 -5.32 19.46
CA TYR A 232 0.47 -4.87 18.09
C TYR A 232 1.22 -5.92 17.29
N ALA A 233 1.08 -5.84 15.98
CA ALA A 233 1.91 -6.58 15.04
C ALA A 233 2.53 -5.64 14.02
N VAL A 234 3.70 -6.04 13.52
CA VAL A 234 4.46 -5.35 12.49
C VAL A 234 4.78 -6.34 11.38
N GLU A 235 4.51 -5.95 10.15
CA GLU A 235 4.80 -6.73 8.95
C GLU A 235 5.49 -5.87 7.90
N HIS A 236 6.22 -6.50 6.98
CA HIS A 236 6.83 -5.79 5.88
C HIS A 236 5.76 -5.18 4.96
N ASP A 237 6.00 -3.93 4.53
CA ASP A 237 5.21 -3.27 3.48
C ASP A 237 6.03 -3.17 2.20
N THR A 238 5.40 -3.31 1.06
CA THR A 238 6.05 -3.12 -0.24
C THR A 238 5.96 -1.66 -0.67
N MET A 239 7.09 -1.09 -1.11
CA MET A 239 7.11 0.24 -1.72
C MET A 239 6.91 0.16 -3.22
N ASP A 240 5.94 0.92 -3.75
CA ASP A 240 5.69 1.04 -5.19
C ASP A 240 6.73 1.94 -5.91
N THR A 241 7.77 2.40 -5.22
CA THR A 241 8.72 3.40 -5.77
C THR A 241 9.62 2.86 -6.86
N THR A 242 9.83 1.54 -6.92
CA THR A 242 10.65 0.89 -7.95
C THR A 242 9.99 0.92 -9.33
N PHE A 243 8.67 1.16 -9.39
CA PHE A 243 7.86 1.07 -10.59
C PHE A 243 7.33 2.44 -11.09
N ARG A 244 7.86 3.54 -10.55
CA ARG A 244 7.45 4.90 -10.92
C ARG A 244 8.55 5.70 -11.58
#